data_64536a54e616ba3120f5697eddc00356
#
_entry.id   64536a54e616ba3120f5697eddc00356
#
_cell.length_a   1.000
_cell.length_b   1.000
_cell.length_c   1.000
_cell.angle_alpha   90.00
_cell.angle_beta   90.00
_cell.angle_gamma   90.00
#
_symmetry.space_group_name_H-M   'P 1'
#
loop_
_entity.id
_entity.type
_entity.pdbx_description
1 polymer ?
#
loop_
_entity_poly.entity_id
_entity_poly.type
_entity_poly.pdbx_seq_one_letter_code
_entity_poly.pdbx_strand_id
1 'polypeptide(L)'
;AGERGIGGLLAKAEQSSITESSFKGRIVNSYETRSPYNIGGLVGQLTGINAVVDKSKATIVISSNADSTNQTVGGLAGLVEKDALISNSYAEGDINNVKRFGSVAGVAGYLWDRDSNEERHAGRLHNVLSDVNVMNGNAISGYHYRGMRITDSYSNKDNRVYKVTLEKDEVVTKESLEERGTILNASQIASKKSEINSLSVPAVETLLTSTNKESDFSKVE
;
A
#
# COMPACT_ATOMS: atom_id res chain seq x y z
N ALA A 1 -15.53 -17.19 -3.71
CA ALA A 1 -15.75 -15.75 -3.68
C ALA A 1 -14.39 -15.11 -3.95
N GLY A 2 -14.25 -14.42 -5.08
CA GLY A 2 -13.00 -13.76 -5.45
C GLY A 2 -12.73 -12.56 -4.56
N GLU A 3 -11.46 -12.30 -4.30
CA GLU A 3 -11.01 -11.07 -3.67
C GLU A 3 -11.38 -9.87 -4.52
N ARG A 4 -11.80 -8.80 -3.86
CA ARG A 4 -12.18 -7.56 -4.55
C ARG A 4 -11.15 -6.49 -4.23
N GLY A 5 -10.51 -5.95 -5.27
CA GLY A 5 -9.60 -4.83 -5.16
C GLY A 5 -10.29 -3.51 -5.52
N ILE A 6 -9.91 -2.46 -4.82
CA ILE A 6 -10.25 -1.07 -5.16
C ILE A 6 -8.95 -0.28 -5.12
N GLY A 7 -8.59 0.33 -6.22
CA GLY A 7 -7.41 1.18 -6.30
C GLY A 7 -7.69 2.44 -7.11
N GLY A 8 -6.96 3.49 -6.82
CA GLY A 8 -7.07 4.74 -7.57
C GLY A 8 -6.69 4.59 -9.04
N LEU A 9 -5.75 3.68 -9.34
CA LEU A 9 -5.33 3.34 -10.70
C LEU A 9 -5.82 1.95 -11.12
N LEU A 10 -5.57 0.93 -10.29
CA LEU A 10 -5.88 -0.46 -10.61
C LEU A 10 -6.50 -1.18 -9.42
N ALA A 11 -7.52 -2.01 -9.66
CA ALA A 11 -8.07 -2.90 -8.65
C ALA A 11 -7.05 -4.00 -8.28
N LYS A 12 -6.35 -4.57 -9.27
CA LYS A 12 -5.31 -5.58 -9.11
C LYS A 12 -4.21 -5.37 -10.15
N ALA A 13 -2.95 -5.51 -9.71
CA ALA A 13 -1.78 -5.63 -10.56
C ALA A 13 -1.09 -6.96 -10.26
N GLU A 14 -1.03 -7.84 -11.23
CA GLU A 14 -0.42 -9.16 -11.13
C GLU A 14 0.75 -9.25 -12.11
N GLN A 15 1.95 -9.53 -11.58
CA GLN A 15 3.20 -9.58 -12.33
C GLN A 15 3.41 -8.36 -13.25
N SER A 16 2.94 -7.20 -12.81
CA SER A 16 2.90 -5.95 -13.58
C SER A 16 3.48 -4.81 -12.79
N SER A 17 4.03 -3.80 -13.47
CA SER A 17 4.63 -2.64 -12.83
C SER A 17 3.76 -1.40 -12.94
N ILE A 18 3.67 -0.65 -11.83
CA ILE A 18 3.14 0.72 -11.76
C ILE A 18 4.33 1.61 -11.43
N THR A 19 4.80 2.37 -12.39
CA THR A 19 5.98 3.22 -12.23
C THR A 19 5.66 4.67 -12.54
N GLU A 20 6.31 5.60 -11.83
CA GLU A 20 6.18 7.05 -12.05
C GLU A 20 4.74 7.55 -12.15
N SER A 21 3.86 6.87 -11.43
CA SER A 21 2.43 7.09 -11.52
C SER A 21 1.93 7.86 -10.30
N SER A 22 0.88 8.61 -10.50
CA SER A 22 0.25 9.33 -9.39
C SER A 22 -1.26 9.22 -9.42
N PHE A 23 -1.83 9.19 -8.23
CA PHE A 23 -3.27 9.33 -8.03
C PHE A 23 -3.54 10.41 -7.00
N LYS A 24 -4.52 11.26 -7.29
CA LYS A 24 -5.05 12.22 -6.33
C LYS A 24 -6.57 12.13 -6.34
N GLY A 25 -7.14 11.76 -5.19
CA GLY A 25 -8.58 11.62 -5.15
C GLY A 25 -9.12 11.03 -3.84
N ARG A 26 -10.42 10.77 -3.88
CA ARG A 26 -11.16 10.16 -2.78
C ARG A 26 -11.62 8.76 -3.17
N ILE A 27 -11.41 7.80 -2.29
CA ILE A 27 -11.91 6.44 -2.42
C ILE A 27 -12.89 6.19 -1.28
N VAL A 28 -14.13 5.88 -1.64
CA VAL A 28 -15.19 5.59 -0.67
C VAL A 28 -15.70 4.17 -0.90
N ASN A 29 -15.55 3.32 0.11
CA ASN A 29 -16.20 2.02 0.14
C ASN A 29 -17.42 2.09 1.07
N SER A 30 -18.59 2.15 0.49
CA SER A 30 -19.88 2.17 1.21
C SER A 30 -20.52 0.80 1.40
N TYR A 31 -19.90 -0.26 0.90
CA TYR A 31 -20.44 -1.60 0.98
C TYR A 31 -20.33 -2.18 2.39
N GLU A 32 -21.46 -2.61 2.93
CA GLU A 32 -21.55 -3.21 4.28
C GLU A 32 -21.33 -4.73 4.30
N THR A 33 -21.02 -5.34 3.15
CA THR A 33 -20.91 -6.81 3.07
C THR A 33 -19.59 -7.32 3.65
N ARG A 34 -19.64 -8.55 4.19
CA ARG A 34 -18.49 -9.29 4.78
C ARG A 34 -17.44 -9.75 3.75
N SER A 35 -17.45 -9.24 2.53
CA SER A 35 -16.46 -9.63 1.52
C SER A 35 -15.12 -8.96 1.80
N PRO A 36 -14.01 -9.68 1.66
CA PRO A 36 -12.70 -9.07 1.78
C PRO A 36 -12.50 -8.04 0.66
N TYR A 37 -12.13 -6.83 1.04
CA TYR A 37 -11.75 -5.78 0.10
C TYR A 37 -10.32 -5.36 0.36
N ASN A 38 -9.54 -5.29 -0.72
CA ASN A 38 -8.21 -4.72 -0.69
C ASN A 38 -8.29 -3.32 -1.29
N ILE A 39 -8.07 -2.28 -0.48
CA ILE A 39 -8.23 -0.89 -0.88
C ILE A 39 -6.87 -0.20 -0.80
N GLY A 40 -6.43 0.37 -1.92
CA GLY A 40 -5.18 1.13 -1.98
C GLY A 40 -5.30 2.43 -2.76
N GLY A 41 -4.49 3.40 -2.42
CA GLY A 41 -4.48 4.67 -3.13
C GLY A 41 -4.07 4.53 -4.60
N LEU A 42 -3.14 3.63 -4.90
CA LEU A 42 -2.76 3.28 -6.27
C LEU A 42 -3.38 1.96 -6.71
N VAL A 43 -3.21 0.92 -5.90
CA VAL A 43 -3.62 -0.44 -6.27
C VAL A 43 -4.30 -1.16 -5.11
N GLY A 44 -5.42 -1.83 -5.38
CA GLY A 44 -6.10 -2.65 -4.38
C GLY A 44 -5.24 -3.84 -3.97
N GLN A 45 -4.73 -4.61 -4.93
CA GLN A 45 -3.89 -5.78 -4.72
C GLN A 45 -2.70 -5.79 -5.67
N LEU A 46 -1.49 -5.92 -5.10
CA LEU A 46 -0.24 -6.07 -5.82
C LEU A 46 0.31 -7.48 -5.55
N THR A 47 0.47 -8.31 -6.57
CA THR A 47 0.80 -9.73 -6.41
C THR A 47 1.76 -10.27 -7.46
N GLY A 48 2.72 -11.06 -7.01
CA GLY A 48 3.69 -11.74 -7.87
C GLY A 48 5.08 -11.13 -7.84
N ILE A 49 6.11 -11.95 -8.06
CA ILE A 49 7.53 -11.60 -7.92
C ILE A 49 7.96 -10.41 -8.80
N ASN A 50 7.30 -10.19 -9.93
CA ASN A 50 7.56 -9.08 -10.84
C ASN A 50 6.56 -7.92 -10.69
N ALA A 51 5.65 -8.01 -9.72
CA ALA A 51 4.72 -6.94 -9.46
C ALA A 51 5.41 -5.85 -8.63
N VAL A 52 5.47 -4.64 -9.19
CA VAL A 52 6.21 -3.53 -8.59
C VAL A 52 5.37 -2.25 -8.63
N VAL A 53 5.37 -1.51 -7.53
CA VAL A 53 5.04 -0.08 -7.50
C VAL A 53 6.32 0.66 -7.20
N ASP A 54 6.78 1.48 -8.12
CA ASP A 54 8.03 2.24 -7.96
C ASP A 54 7.86 3.71 -8.35
N LYS A 55 8.54 4.62 -7.63
CA LYS A 55 8.54 6.07 -7.90
C LYS A 55 7.15 6.67 -8.08
N SER A 56 6.20 6.15 -7.33
CA SER A 56 4.80 6.46 -7.46
C SER A 56 4.24 7.12 -6.21
N LYS A 57 3.19 7.88 -6.35
CA LYS A 57 2.59 8.61 -5.23
C LYS A 57 1.07 8.57 -5.22
N ALA A 58 0.50 8.62 -4.01
CA ALA A 58 -0.93 8.77 -3.82
C ALA A 58 -1.24 9.92 -2.86
N THR A 59 -2.05 10.87 -3.29
CA THR A 59 -2.66 11.90 -2.44
C THR A 59 -4.12 11.53 -2.24
N ILE A 60 -4.48 11.09 -1.04
CA ILE A 60 -5.71 10.32 -0.83
C ILE A 60 -6.57 10.81 0.33
N VAL A 61 -7.87 10.60 0.15
CA VAL A 61 -8.81 10.47 1.27
C VAL A 61 -9.53 9.13 1.09
N ILE A 62 -9.20 8.16 1.92
CA ILE A 62 -9.85 6.83 1.89
C ILE A 62 -10.81 6.74 3.07
N SER A 63 -12.05 6.37 2.79
CA SER A 63 -13.04 6.04 3.83
C SER A 63 -13.73 4.73 3.50
N SER A 64 -13.93 3.88 4.51
CA SER A 64 -14.64 2.62 4.37
C SER A 64 -15.60 2.40 5.53
N ASN A 65 -16.84 2.07 5.19
CA ASN A 65 -17.90 1.71 6.14
C ASN A 65 -18.08 0.18 6.22
N ALA A 66 -17.24 -0.59 5.53
CA ALA A 66 -17.37 -2.04 5.52
C ALA A 66 -17.09 -2.62 6.90
N ASP A 67 -18.04 -3.38 7.41
CA ASP A 67 -17.93 -4.16 8.65
C ASP A 67 -17.30 -5.52 8.35
N SER A 68 -16.07 -5.50 7.84
CA SER A 68 -15.37 -6.71 7.45
C SER A 68 -14.03 -6.83 8.18
N THR A 69 -13.87 -7.94 8.89
CA THR A 69 -12.59 -8.30 9.55
C THR A 69 -11.46 -8.59 8.58
N ASN A 70 -11.76 -8.77 7.30
CA ASN A 70 -10.81 -9.14 6.25
C ASN A 70 -10.51 -7.99 5.29
N GLN A 71 -10.86 -6.76 5.65
CA GLN A 71 -10.54 -5.60 4.85
C GLN A 71 -9.09 -5.18 5.05
N THR A 72 -8.40 -4.88 3.95
CA THR A 72 -7.05 -4.30 3.98
C THR A 72 -7.07 -2.93 3.33
N VAL A 73 -6.53 -1.94 3.99
CA VAL A 73 -6.50 -0.55 3.50
C VAL A 73 -5.10 0.01 3.60
N GLY A 74 -4.55 0.46 2.49
CA GLY A 74 -3.24 1.10 2.45
C GLY A 74 -3.21 2.37 1.63
N GLY A 75 -2.36 3.29 2.00
CA GLY A 75 -2.19 4.55 1.28
C GLY A 75 -1.71 4.35 -0.16
N LEU A 76 -0.87 3.35 -0.42
CA LEU A 76 -0.46 2.95 -1.75
C LEU A 76 -1.15 1.66 -2.20
N ALA A 77 -1.11 0.61 -1.37
CA ALA A 77 -1.69 -0.69 -1.71
C ALA A 77 -2.48 -1.29 -0.55
N GLY A 78 -3.62 -1.93 -0.84
CA GLY A 78 -4.39 -2.66 0.15
C GLY A 78 -3.69 -3.94 0.59
N LEU A 79 -3.33 -4.78 -0.36
CA LEU A 79 -2.62 -6.04 -0.18
C LEU A 79 -1.38 -6.08 -1.07
N VAL A 80 -0.26 -6.54 -0.50
CA VAL A 80 1.00 -6.80 -1.22
C VAL A 80 1.47 -8.20 -0.88
N GLU A 81 1.62 -9.06 -1.87
CA GLU A 81 1.89 -10.48 -1.66
C GLU A 81 2.79 -11.10 -2.75
N LYS A 82 3.27 -12.32 -2.51
CA LYS A 82 4.03 -13.12 -3.47
C LYS A 82 5.27 -12.39 -4.00
N ASP A 83 6.11 -11.90 -3.07
CA ASP A 83 7.34 -11.16 -3.36
C ASP A 83 7.15 -9.84 -4.12
N ALA A 84 5.92 -9.35 -4.27
CA ALA A 84 5.67 -8.04 -4.85
C ALA A 84 6.34 -6.93 -4.03
N LEU A 85 6.74 -5.85 -4.71
CA LEU A 85 7.54 -4.78 -4.13
C LEU A 85 6.85 -3.41 -4.29
N ILE A 86 6.83 -2.64 -3.21
CA ILE A 86 6.63 -1.19 -3.29
C ILE A 86 7.96 -0.53 -2.95
N SER A 87 8.49 0.30 -3.86
CA SER A 87 9.75 1.00 -3.66
C SER A 87 9.65 2.49 -4.02
N ASN A 88 10.53 3.29 -3.45
CA ASN A 88 10.70 4.70 -3.81
C ASN A 88 9.38 5.46 -3.98
N SER A 89 8.44 5.24 -3.07
CA SER A 89 7.06 5.69 -3.25
C SER A 89 6.48 6.26 -1.96
N TYR A 90 5.49 7.14 -2.07
CA TYR A 90 4.88 7.71 -0.88
C TYR A 90 3.37 7.90 -0.99
N ALA A 91 2.71 7.90 0.15
CA ALA A 91 1.33 8.30 0.31
C ALA A 91 1.21 9.51 1.23
N GLU A 92 0.24 10.38 0.93
CA GLU A 92 -0.13 11.53 1.75
C GLU A 92 -1.66 11.69 1.84
N GLY A 93 -2.15 12.23 2.95
CA GLY A 93 -3.57 12.50 3.16
C GLY A 93 -4.19 11.77 4.34
N ASP A 94 -5.38 11.22 4.16
CA ASP A 94 -6.17 10.67 5.26
C ASP A 94 -6.75 9.28 4.94
N ILE A 95 -6.66 8.37 5.91
CA ILE A 95 -7.38 7.10 5.91
C ILE A 95 -8.33 7.09 7.11
N ASN A 96 -9.61 7.30 6.84
CA ASN A 96 -10.67 7.36 7.84
C ASN A 96 -11.43 6.04 7.86
N ASN A 97 -10.78 4.97 8.31
CA ASN A 97 -11.47 3.70 8.50
C ASN A 97 -12.04 3.67 9.91
N VAL A 98 -13.34 3.72 10.01
CA VAL A 98 -14.05 3.89 11.29
C VAL A 98 -14.48 2.55 11.87
N LYS A 99 -14.51 1.47 11.09
CA LYS A 99 -15.05 0.20 11.56
C LYS A 99 -13.97 -0.84 11.85
N ARG A 100 -14.28 -1.70 12.80
CA ARG A 100 -13.50 -2.76 13.44
C ARG A 100 -12.80 -3.70 12.44
N PHE A 101 -11.57 -4.11 12.76
CA PHE A 101 -10.95 -5.35 12.31
C PHE A 101 -10.49 -5.43 10.84
N GLY A 102 -9.91 -4.39 10.31
CA GLY A 102 -9.12 -4.48 9.08
C GLY A 102 -7.65 -4.25 9.34
N SER A 103 -6.79 -4.68 8.44
CA SER A 103 -5.39 -4.25 8.41
C SER A 103 -5.28 -2.93 7.68
N VAL A 104 -4.97 -1.86 8.39
CA VAL A 104 -4.97 -0.49 7.86
C VAL A 104 -3.62 0.15 8.07
N ALA A 105 -3.08 0.81 7.05
CA ALA A 105 -1.85 1.58 7.19
C ALA A 105 -1.67 2.68 6.15
N GLY A 106 -0.74 3.59 6.45
CA GLY A 106 -0.41 4.70 5.56
C GLY A 106 0.28 4.28 4.26
N VAL A 107 0.91 3.10 4.18
CA VAL A 107 1.54 2.60 2.95
C VAL A 107 0.84 1.35 2.44
N ALA A 108 0.94 0.23 3.16
CA ALA A 108 0.37 -1.06 2.77
C ALA A 108 -0.50 -1.64 3.87
N GLY A 109 -1.77 -1.95 3.56
CA GLY A 109 -2.69 -2.51 4.53
C GLY A 109 -2.22 -3.88 5.03
N TYR A 110 -1.73 -4.72 4.14
CA TYR A 110 -1.35 -6.09 4.46
C TYR A 110 -0.19 -6.59 3.61
N LEU A 111 0.82 -7.13 4.27
CA LEU A 111 1.97 -7.78 3.62
C LEU A 111 1.89 -9.27 3.90
N TRP A 112 1.47 -10.06 2.93
CA TRP A 112 1.22 -11.49 3.13
C TRP A 112 1.53 -12.32 1.87
N ASP A 113 1.72 -13.62 2.09
CA ASP A 113 1.51 -14.64 1.08
C ASP A 113 0.48 -15.68 1.57
N ARG A 114 -0.65 -15.70 0.90
CA ARG A 114 -1.77 -16.59 1.27
C ARG A 114 -1.55 -18.04 0.89
N ASP A 115 -0.83 -18.28 -0.19
CA ASP A 115 -0.79 -19.60 -0.81
C ASP A 115 0.24 -20.51 -0.19
N SER A 116 1.30 -19.95 0.39
CA SER A 116 2.42 -20.74 0.85
C SER A 116 2.49 -20.92 2.36
N ASN A 117 1.83 -20.08 3.15
CA ASN A 117 2.11 -19.91 4.58
C ASN A 117 3.61 -19.71 4.87
N GLU A 118 4.41 -19.39 3.85
CA GLU A 118 5.84 -19.19 3.94
C GLU A 118 6.17 -17.70 4.01
N GLU A 119 6.78 -17.29 5.10
CA GLU A 119 7.19 -15.90 5.36
C GLU A 119 8.07 -15.30 4.26
N ARG A 120 8.76 -16.16 3.52
CA ARG A 120 9.71 -15.77 2.47
C ARG A 120 9.06 -15.14 1.23
N HIS A 121 7.76 -15.29 1.05
CA HIS A 121 7.03 -14.76 -0.11
C HIS A 121 6.08 -13.61 0.23
N ALA A 122 6.15 -13.07 1.43
CA ALA A 122 5.42 -11.86 1.80
C ALA A 122 5.83 -10.67 0.92
N GLY A 123 4.94 -9.70 0.77
CA GLY A 123 5.24 -8.46 0.08
C GLY A 123 6.40 -7.69 0.70
N ARG A 124 7.03 -6.81 -0.09
CA ARG A 124 8.22 -6.06 0.30
C ARG A 124 7.98 -4.56 0.19
N LEU A 125 8.57 -3.81 1.13
CA LEU A 125 8.61 -2.35 1.10
C LEU A 125 10.06 -1.89 1.17
N HIS A 126 10.44 -0.94 0.31
CA HIS A 126 11.77 -0.34 0.31
C HIS A 126 11.71 1.15 -0.01
N ASN A 127 12.34 1.98 0.80
CA ASN A 127 12.35 3.44 0.62
C ASN A 127 10.95 4.03 0.42
N VAL A 128 10.06 3.77 1.39
CA VAL A 128 8.67 4.22 1.36
C VAL A 128 8.39 5.27 2.44
N LEU A 129 7.51 6.23 2.13
CA LEU A 129 7.13 7.27 3.06
C LEU A 129 5.61 7.30 3.26
N SER A 130 5.20 7.34 4.52
CA SER A 130 3.83 7.63 4.93
C SER A 130 3.71 9.06 5.46
N ASP A 131 2.98 9.89 4.76
CA ASP A 131 2.53 11.21 5.20
C ASP A 131 1.00 11.22 5.32
N VAL A 132 0.47 10.18 5.97
CA VAL A 132 -0.96 9.88 6.06
C VAL A 132 -1.44 9.87 7.51
N ASN A 133 -2.53 10.58 7.79
CA ASN A 133 -3.27 10.37 9.01
C ASN A 133 -4.04 9.04 8.92
N VAL A 134 -3.86 8.16 9.87
CA VAL A 134 -4.47 6.83 9.86
C VAL A 134 -5.34 6.63 11.09
N MET A 135 -6.63 6.46 10.87
CA MET A 135 -7.54 6.02 11.92
C MET A 135 -7.68 4.50 11.89
N ASN A 136 -7.47 3.88 13.03
CA ASN A 136 -7.53 2.44 13.26
C ASN A 136 -6.48 1.63 12.49
N GLY A 137 -5.23 2.04 12.54
CA GLY A 137 -4.15 1.36 11.84
C GLY A 137 -2.75 1.79 12.26
N ASN A 138 -1.78 1.53 11.39
CA ASN A 138 -0.36 1.82 11.57
C ASN A 138 0.13 2.81 10.50
N ALA A 139 1.32 3.39 10.71
CA ALA A 139 1.87 4.33 9.74
C ALA A 139 2.34 3.67 8.45
N ILE A 140 3.02 2.53 8.51
CA ILE A 140 3.69 1.89 7.37
C ILE A 140 2.94 0.65 6.90
N SER A 141 2.77 -0.36 7.77
CA SER A 141 2.07 -1.61 7.45
C SER A 141 1.02 -1.93 8.51
N GLY A 142 -0.17 -2.33 8.08
CA GLY A 142 -1.28 -2.63 8.99
C GLY A 142 -1.13 -3.99 9.64
N TYR A 143 -0.77 -4.99 8.88
CA TYR A 143 -0.40 -6.31 9.35
C TYR A 143 0.73 -6.88 8.51
N HIS A 144 1.61 -7.59 9.17
CA HIS A 144 2.72 -8.23 8.53
C HIS A 144 3.04 -9.56 9.22
N TYR A 145 3.53 -10.50 8.46
CA TYR A 145 4.04 -11.74 9.00
C TYR A 145 5.46 -11.55 9.57
N ARG A 146 5.86 -12.35 10.56
CA ARG A 146 7.22 -12.33 11.12
C ARG A 146 8.25 -12.58 10.00
N GLY A 147 9.30 -11.79 9.93
CA GLY A 147 10.34 -11.94 8.90
C GLY A 147 10.31 -10.92 7.78
N MET A 148 9.57 -9.86 7.97
CA MET A 148 9.35 -8.80 6.98
C MET A 148 10.56 -8.21 6.33
N ARG A 149 10.34 -7.91 5.07
CA ARG A 149 11.22 -7.18 4.19
C ARG A 149 10.76 -5.72 4.06
N ILE A 150 10.72 -5.02 5.18
CA ILE A 150 10.55 -3.57 5.19
C ILE A 150 11.91 -2.96 5.47
N THR A 151 12.40 -2.17 4.54
CA THR A 151 13.66 -1.43 4.66
C THR A 151 13.45 0.03 4.29
N ASP A 152 14.17 0.92 4.98
CA ASP A 152 14.14 2.36 4.69
C ASP A 152 12.72 2.95 4.63
N SER A 153 11.93 2.65 5.66
CA SER A 153 10.58 3.17 5.79
C SER A 153 10.53 4.42 6.69
N TYR A 154 9.67 5.36 6.33
CA TYR A 154 9.60 6.67 6.97
C TYR A 154 8.17 7.09 7.23
N SER A 155 7.94 7.82 8.32
CA SER A 155 6.63 8.43 8.60
C SER A 155 6.76 9.85 9.13
N ASN A 156 5.72 10.65 8.91
CA ASN A 156 5.65 12.01 9.43
C ASN A 156 5.33 12.01 10.93
N LYS A 157 6.12 12.77 11.69
CA LYS A 157 5.95 12.97 13.14
C LYS A 157 4.57 13.54 13.50
N ASP A 158 4.07 14.46 12.67
CA ASP A 158 2.87 15.23 12.95
C ASP A 158 1.58 14.52 12.52
N ASN A 159 1.69 13.38 11.86
CA ASN A 159 0.53 12.60 11.45
C ASN A 159 -0.10 11.87 12.64
N ARG A 160 -1.43 11.94 12.66
CA ARG A 160 -2.25 11.21 13.62
C ARG A 160 -2.39 9.76 13.18
N VAL A 161 -1.82 8.84 13.95
CA VAL A 161 -1.92 7.40 13.73
C VAL A 161 -2.54 6.79 14.99
N TYR A 162 -3.75 6.30 14.87
CA TYR A 162 -4.51 5.76 15.99
C TYR A 162 -4.94 4.32 15.74
N LYS A 163 -4.95 3.53 16.79
CA LYS A 163 -5.50 2.18 16.84
C LYS A 163 -6.73 2.18 17.73
N VAL A 164 -7.81 1.64 17.24
CA VAL A 164 -9.06 1.49 17.98
C VAL A 164 -9.13 0.08 18.55
N THR A 165 -9.20 -0.04 19.87
CA THR A 165 -9.32 -1.32 20.57
C THR A 165 -10.59 -1.33 21.43
N LEU A 166 -11.08 -2.54 21.74
CA LEU A 166 -12.11 -2.71 22.75
C LEU A 166 -11.42 -3.11 24.06
N GLU A 167 -11.61 -2.28 25.07
CA GLU A 167 -11.19 -2.59 26.44
C GLU A 167 -12.45 -2.63 27.30
N LYS A 168 -12.73 -3.80 27.89
CA LYS A 168 -13.91 -3.98 28.79
C LYS A 168 -15.23 -3.45 28.20
N ASP A 169 -15.49 -3.77 26.90
CA ASP A 169 -16.66 -3.32 26.15
C ASP A 169 -16.70 -1.82 25.80
N GLU A 170 -15.68 -1.06 26.13
CA GLU A 170 -15.55 0.33 25.73
C GLU A 170 -14.63 0.48 24.51
N VAL A 171 -14.97 1.40 23.61
CA VAL A 171 -14.13 1.75 22.47
C VAL A 171 -13.04 2.71 22.92
N VAL A 172 -11.79 2.24 22.95
CA VAL A 172 -10.64 3.04 23.33
C VAL A 172 -9.81 3.34 22.08
N THR A 173 -9.48 4.61 21.89
CA THR A 173 -8.58 5.06 20.83
C THR A 173 -7.22 5.40 21.42
N LYS A 174 -6.18 4.71 20.99
CA LYS A 174 -4.79 4.96 21.43
C LYS A 174 -3.93 5.35 20.24
N GLU A 175 -2.97 6.25 20.46
CA GLU A 175 -1.94 6.52 19.47
C GLU A 175 -1.14 5.25 19.19
N SER A 176 -1.00 4.90 17.91
CA SER A 176 -0.17 3.78 17.50
C SER A 176 1.26 4.26 17.29
N LEU A 177 2.17 3.75 18.11
CA LEU A 177 3.61 3.96 17.97
C LEU A 177 4.29 2.82 17.20
N GLU A 178 3.53 1.77 16.91
CA GLU A 178 4.02 0.61 16.19
C GLU A 178 4.17 0.91 14.69
N GLU A 179 5.12 0.27 14.05
CA GLU A 179 5.30 0.29 12.58
C GLU A 179 5.42 1.69 11.95
N ARG A 180 6.02 2.64 12.67
CA ARG A 180 6.23 3.99 12.15
C ARG A 180 7.46 4.12 11.26
N GLY A 181 8.40 3.16 11.30
CA GLY A 181 9.69 3.31 10.65
C GLY A 181 10.51 4.47 11.25
N THR A 182 11.30 5.13 10.44
CA THR A 182 12.03 6.35 10.86
C THR A 182 11.08 7.55 10.85
N ILE A 183 10.94 8.18 12.02
CA ILE A 183 10.04 9.32 12.19
C ILE A 183 10.75 10.61 11.73
N LEU A 184 10.12 11.32 10.80
CA LEU A 184 10.65 12.55 10.20
C LEU A 184 9.79 13.76 10.59
N ASN A 185 10.41 14.92 10.73
CA ASN A 185 9.72 16.20 10.87
C ASN A 185 9.32 16.78 9.50
N ALA A 186 8.55 17.86 9.48
CA ALA A 186 8.01 18.45 8.25
C ALA A 186 9.08 18.78 7.19
N SER A 187 10.23 19.33 7.59
CA SER A 187 11.31 19.67 6.65
C SER A 187 11.98 18.41 6.07
N GLN A 188 12.19 17.39 6.88
CA GLN A 188 12.72 16.10 6.44
C GLN A 188 11.73 15.37 5.53
N ILE A 189 10.42 15.47 5.79
CA ILE A 189 9.36 14.94 4.91
C ILE A 189 9.43 15.60 3.54
N ALA A 190 9.53 16.94 3.47
CA ALA A 190 9.64 17.66 2.21
C ALA A 190 10.89 17.22 1.42
N SER A 191 12.03 17.11 2.12
CA SER A 191 13.27 16.61 1.51
C SER A 191 13.15 15.18 1.00
N LYS A 192 12.51 14.30 1.76
CA LYS A 192 12.31 12.89 1.37
C LYS A 192 11.38 12.74 0.18
N LYS A 193 10.29 13.51 0.13
CA LYS A 193 9.42 13.56 -1.05
C LYS A 193 10.16 14.06 -2.28
N SER A 194 11.02 15.09 -2.14
CA SER A 194 11.84 15.60 -3.23
C SER A 194 12.85 14.55 -3.70
N GLU A 195 13.51 13.85 -2.78
CA GLU A 195 14.42 12.75 -3.09
C GLU A 195 13.70 11.66 -3.91
N ILE A 196 12.57 11.16 -3.42
CA ILE A 196 11.78 10.14 -4.12
C ILE A 196 11.38 10.61 -5.53
N ASN A 197 10.92 11.86 -5.66
CA ASN A 197 10.53 12.41 -6.96
C ASN A 197 11.72 12.64 -7.92
N SER A 198 12.94 12.80 -7.40
CA SER A 198 14.15 13.05 -8.18
C SER A 198 14.90 11.79 -8.60
N LEU A 199 14.53 10.63 -8.04
CA LEU A 199 15.14 9.37 -8.44
C LEU A 199 14.89 9.17 -9.94
N SER A 200 15.94 9.41 -10.75
CA SER A 200 15.84 9.20 -12.19
C SER A 200 15.54 7.74 -12.48
N VAL A 201 14.65 7.50 -13.42
CA VAL A 201 14.48 6.17 -14.00
C VAL A 201 15.80 5.80 -14.65
N PRO A 202 16.42 4.66 -14.35
CA PRO A 202 17.31 4.04 -15.30
C PRO A 202 16.48 3.86 -16.57
N ALA A 203 16.92 4.45 -17.67
CA ALA A 203 16.13 4.55 -18.89
C ALA A 203 15.43 3.21 -19.17
N VAL A 204 14.11 3.25 -19.32
CA VAL A 204 13.25 2.10 -19.65
C VAL A 204 13.72 1.37 -20.91
N GLU A 205 14.52 2.02 -21.73
CA GLU A 205 15.27 1.43 -22.86
C GLU A 205 16.05 0.17 -22.50
N THR A 206 16.62 0.07 -21.29
CA THR A 206 17.41 -1.14 -20.94
C THR A 206 16.53 -2.33 -20.57
N LEU A 207 15.28 -2.12 -20.17
CA LEU A 207 14.32 -3.18 -19.86
C LEU A 207 13.53 -3.62 -21.08
N LEU A 208 13.27 -2.73 -22.03
CA LEU A 208 12.54 -3.05 -23.27
C LEU A 208 13.41 -3.77 -24.32
N THR A 209 14.74 -3.57 -24.31
CA THR A 209 15.64 -4.27 -25.24
C THR A 209 15.87 -5.74 -24.89
N SER A 210 15.53 -6.19 -23.68
CA SER A 210 15.67 -7.60 -23.30
C SER A 210 14.44 -8.47 -23.60
N THR A 211 13.31 -7.88 -24.01
CA THR A 211 12.04 -8.60 -24.23
C THR A 211 11.42 -8.43 -25.61
N ASN A 212 12.09 -7.71 -26.52
CA ASN A 212 11.65 -7.68 -27.93
C ASN A 212 12.01 -8.99 -28.64
N LYS A 213 11.31 -10.07 -28.29
CA LYS A 213 10.91 -11.03 -29.29
C LYS A 213 9.70 -10.42 -29.99
N GLU A 214 9.92 -9.99 -31.22
CA GLU A 214 8.86 -9.58 -32.12
C GLU A 214 7.76 -10.64 -32.13
N SER A 215 6.63 -10.32 -31.53
CA SER A 215 5.40 -11.05 -31.80
C SER A 215 4.89 -10.55 -33.13
N ASP A 216 5.13 -11.38 -34.15
CA ASP A 216 4.63 -11.18 -35.50
C ASP A 216 3.09 -11.23 -35.47
N PHE A 217 2.46 -10.07 -35.49
CA PHE A 217 1.00 -9.93 -35.61
C PHE A 217 0.49 -10.02 -37.05
N SER A 218 1.31 -10.48 -38.01
CA SER A 218 0.92 -10.54 -39.40
C SER A 218 0.09 -11.77 -39.78
N LYS A 219 -0.33 -12.62 -38.83
CA LYS A 219 -1.15 -13.79 -39.06
C LYS A 219 -2.41 -13.82 -38.22
N VAL A 220 -3.33 -12.91 -38.47
CA VAL A 220 -4.76 -13.09 -38.18
C VAL A 220 -5.52 -12.81 -39.49
N GLU A 221 -5.80 -13.85 -40.23
CA GLU A 221 -6.87 -13.88 -41.22
C GLU A 221 -8.18 -14.29 -40.53
#